data_2d0a7ba9243dac6d78705064e2c8bade
#
_entry.id   2d0a7ba9243dac6d78705064e2c8bade
#
_cell.length_a   1.000
_cell.length_b   1.000
_cell.length_c   1.000
_cell.angle_alpha   90.00
_cell.angle_beta   90.00
_cell.angle_gamma   90.00
#
_symmetry.space_group_name_H-M   'P 1'
#
loop_
_entity.id
_entity.type
_entity.pdbx_description
1 polymer ?
#
loop_
_entity_poly.entity_id
_entity_poly.type
_entity_poly.pdbx_seq_one_letter_code
_entity_poly.pdbx_strand_id
1 'polypeptide(L)'
;MKTIAFVIGNNDYFEGAQLKCAVNDASEIAKIFRRLGYDVRKELNIKSEDCSRILTDFEDQIKDYDASIFYFAGHGFELEGENYLIPIDYQIPPVNKHDANRFCLRLTEVLGILKTHSGKVNIVIIDACRRTFDRGVASSFAQVQAPKGTLIAFSTSPNEGAKDGNGQDGHSVYTSALLQYIGRETLSVESLFKKVRKTVYNLTNGTQTPWEHTSLIGDFFFNTGQLVYSVEIPYDEVVVKDSLFDGGDVFGNLILELRSCDWNRQNPAMEKVRRIPASDLNKNQQFFLGRNLYQANGYAWEVQRFFENLGNNLSKYNKDGENHVLNGILFEIYFDSKGDFRNELKRHDFDRVFSLRKNPIFAKSFGFIRDILQPYKERLFYIPTIQDEPIDIDISAEGKNNQTPFGEEAIQIIHKVNVENKDITKAFSRSCTYGINELGVKSCLSNFLTAPQDLIQIHSNISLQKIAFAKELFAEDLP
;
A
#
# COMPACT_ATOMS: atom_id res chain seq x y z
N MET A 1 -3.81 -5.75 -14.65
CA MET A 1 -3.64 -7.08 -14.02
C MET A 1 -3.45 -6.86 -12.54
N LYS A 2 -4.35 -7.36 -11.71
CA LYS A 2 -4.28 -7.22 -10.25
C LYS A 2 -3.27 -8.21 -9.69
N THR A 3 -2.25 -7.72 -9.00
CA THR A 3 -1.12 -8.55 -8.53
C THR A 3 -0.95 -8.42 -7.02
N ILE A 4 -0.72 -9.53 -6.33
CA ILE A 4 -0.36 -9.57 -4.91
C ILE A 4 1.03 -10.16 -4.73
N ALA A 5 1.80 -9.62 -3.78
CA ALA A 5 3.11 -10.13 -3.39
C ALA A 5 3.16 -10.44 -1.88
N PHE A 6 3.56 -11.66 -1.55
CA PHE A 6 3.95 -12.07 -0.20
C PHE A 6 5.47 -12.04 -0.11
N VAL A 7 6.00 -11.24 0.81
CA VAL A 7 7.42 -10.95 0.91
C VAL A 7 7.89 -11.25 2.33
N ILE A 8 8.77 -12.23 2.48
CA ILE A 8 9.26 -12.69 3.78
C ILE A 8 10.78 -12.48 3.85
N GLY A 9 11.27 -11.94 4.98
CA GLY A 9 12.70 -11.73 5.24
C GLY A 9 13.10 -12.08 6.67
N ASN A 10 14.07 -12.95 6.85
CA ASN A 10 14.50 -13.48 8.14
C ASN A 10 15.98 -13.25 8.39
N ASN A 11 16.35 -12.46 9.41
CA ASN A 11 17.72 -12.21 9.84
C ASN A 11 18.03 -12.82 11.22
N ASP A 12 17.09 -12.72 12.17
CA ASP A 12 17.34 -12.83 13.61
C ASP A 12 17.31 -14.28 14.09
N TYR A 13 18.03 -15.15 13.38
CA TYR A 13 18.21 -16.54 13.78
C TYR A 13 19.04 -16.66 15.07
N PHE A 14 19.06 -17.85 15.68
CA PHE A 14 19.89 -18.13 16.86
C PHE A 14 21.36 -17.76 16.66
N GLU A 15 22.07 -17.58 17.77
CA GLU A 15 23.46 -17.14 17.82
C GLU A 15 24.38 -17.98 16.88
N GLY A 16 25.14 -17.27 16.07
CA GLY A 16 26.01 -17.87 15.04
C GLY A 16 25.34 -18.21 13.71
N ALA A 17 23.99 -18.05 13.59
CA ALA A 17 23.25 -18.26 12.35
C ALA A 17 22.58 -16.98 11.81
N GLN A 18 22.76 -15.82 12.45
CA GLN A 18 22.18 -14.56 12.02
C GLN A 18 22.64 -14.22 10.60
N LEU A 19 21.71 -13.61 9.84
CA LEU A 19 21.97 -13.01 8.53
C LEU A 19 22.01 -11.49 8.64
N LYS A 20 22.59 -10.83 7.65
CA LYS A 20 22.75 -9.37 7.64
C LYS A 20 21.78 -8.68 6.70
N CYS A 21 21.38 -9.33 5.61
CA CYS A 21 20.75 -8.69 4.48
C CYS A 21 19.29 -9.06 4.27
N ALA A 22 18.81 -10.23 4.69
CA ALA A 22 17.52 -10.76 4.28
C ALA A 22 16.30 -9.86 4.65
N VAL A 23 16.33 -9.22 5.82
CA VAL A 23 15.29 -8.26 6.23
C VAL A 23 15.32 -6.99 5.37
N ASN A 24 16.52 -6.48 5.05
CA ASN A 24 16.70 -5.34 4.16
C ASN A 24 16.25 -5.69 2.74
N ASP A 25 16.65 -6.85 2.24
CA ASP A 25 16.27 -7.38 0.93
C ASP A 25 14.74 -7.46 0.77
N ALA A 26 14.07 -8.11 1.70
CA ALA A 26 12.61 -8.22 1.72
C ALA A 26 11.93 -6.84 1.79
N SER A 27 12.49 -5.91 2.55
CA SER A 27 11.93 -4.57 2.70
C SER A 27 12.02 -3.77 1.41
N GLU A 28 13.15 -3.80 0.70
CA GLU A 28 13.30 -3.10 -0.59
C GLU A 28 12.50 -3.76 -1.72
N ILE A 29 12.44 -5.09 -1.77
CA ILE A 29 11.56 -5.80 -2.71
C ILE A 29 10.08 -5.44 -2.48
N ALA A 30 9.63 -5.43 -1.22
CA ALA A 30 8.26 -5.01 -0.88
C ALA A 30 7.98 -3.55 -1.29
N LYS A 31 8.96 -2.66 -1.12
CA LYS A 31 8.89 -1.25 -1.51
C LYS A 31 8.74 -1.10 -3.03
N ILE A 32 9.55 -1.83 -3.82
CA ILE A 32 9.44 -1.80 -5.29
C ILE A 32 8.09 -2.34 -5.75
N PHE A 33 7.62 -3.46 -5.20
CA PHE A 33 6.33 -4.02 -5.58
C PHE A 33 5.17 -3.05 -5.28
N ARG A 34 5.20 -2.34 -4.15
CA ARG A 34 4.22 -1.29 -3.87
C ARG A 34 4.30 -0.14 -4.88
N ARG A 35 5.51 0.27 -5.28
CA ARG A 35 5.71 1.28 -6.33
C ARG A 35 5.15 0.85 -7.69
N LEU A 36 5.18 -0.45 -7.98
CA LEU A 36 4.59 -1.05 -9.17
C LEU A 36 3.06 -1.21 -9.07
N GLY A 37 2.45 -0.76 -7.96
CA GLY A 37 1.00 -0.82 -7.74
C GLY A 37 0.49 -2.21 -7.31
N TYR A 38 1.37 -3.06 -6.76
CA TYR A 38 0.98 -4.37 -6.26
C TYR A 38 0.48 -4.28 -4.81
N ASP A 39 -0.48 -5.09 -4.45
CA ASP A 39 -0.81 -5.33 -3.05
C ASP A 39 0.30 -6.17 -2.42
N VAL A 40 0.86 -5.72 -1.28
CA VAL A 40 2.03 -6.36 -0.68
C VAL A 40 1.77 -6.72 0.77
N ARG A 41 1.95 -8.01 1.08
CA ARG A 41 2.05 -8.55 2.44
C ARG A 41 3.51 -8.75 2.76
N LYS A 42 4.01 -8.05 3.78
CA LYS A 42 5.41 -8.14 4.20
C LYS A 42 5.48 -8.69 5.62
N GLU A 43 6.21 -9.78 5.80
CA GLU A 43 6.48 -10.44 7.07
C GLU A 43 8.00 -10.47 7.31
N LEU A 44 8.43 -10.08 8.49
CA LEU A 44 9.85 -10.03 8.84
C LEU A 44 10.10 -10.85 10.10
N ASN A 45 11.20 -11.62 10.10
CA ASN A 45 11.62 -12.43 11.24
C ASN A 45 10.50 -13.35 11.75
N ILE A 46 9.90 -14.11 10.81
CA ILE A 46 8.78 -15.01 11.11
C ILE A 46 9.22 -16.15 12.02
N LYS A 47 8.33 -16.55 12.93
CA LYS A 47 8.51 -17.71 13.80
C LYS A 47 7.77 -18.93 13.27
N SER A 48 8.07 -20.09 13.84
CA SER A 48 7.40 -21.36 13.50
C SER A 48 5.88 -21.29 13.65
N GLU A 49 5.38 -20.56 14.65
CA GLU A 49 3.95 -20.34 14.86
C GLU A 49 3.26 -19.53 13.76
N ASP A 50 4.00 -18.69 13.02
CA ASP A 50 3.48 -17.87 11.92
C ASP A 50 3.30 -18.66 10.62
N CYS A 51 4.02 -19.77 10.45
CA CYS A 51 4.11 -20.48 9.18
C CYS A 51 2.73 -20.92 8.64
N SER A 52 1.91 -21.52 9.49
CA SER A 52 0.55 -21.97 9.11
C SER A 52 -0.37 -20.80 8.77
N ARG A 53 -0.31 -19.70 9.53
CA ARG A 53 -1.09 -18.48 9.26
C ARG A 53 -0.71 -17.90 7.91
N ILE A 54 0.59 -17.77 7.62
CA ILE A 54 1.08 -17.21 6.36
C ILE A 54 0.63 -18.04 5.16
N LEU A 55 0.67 -19.36 5.25
CA LEU A 55 0.19 -20.25 4.17
C LEU A 55 -1.33 -20.11 3.96
N THR A 56 -2.12 -20.03 5.04
CA THR A 56 -3.56 -19.83 4.96
C THR A 56 -3.89 -18.47 4.35
N ASP A 57 -3.24 -17.40 4.82
CA ASP A 57 -3.42 -16.05 4.29
C ASP A 57 -3.02 -15.97 2.81
N PHE A 58 -1.94 -16.69 2.41
CA PHE A 58 -1.49 -16.78 1.03
C PHE A 58 -2.55 -17.48 0.16
N GLU A 59 -3.02 -18.64 0.57
CA GLU A 59 -4.05 -19.41 -0.14
C GLU A 59 -5.34 -18.62 -0.32
N ASP A 60 -5.80 -17.95 0.74
CA ASP A 60 -7.07 -17.20 0.71
C ASP A 60 -6.97 -15.93 -0.15
N GLN A 61 -5.88 -15.18 -0.01
CA GLN A 61 -5.78 -13.89 -0.67
C GLN A 61 -5.48 -13.98 -2.17
N ILE A 62 -4.66 -14.94 -2.62
CA ILE A 62 -4.33 -15.06 -4.06
C ILE A 62 -5.52 -15.36 -4.96
N LYS A 63 -6.65 -15.83 -4.41
CA LYS A 63 -7.88 -16.13 -5.15
C LYS A 63 -8.41 -14.92 -5.92
N ASP A 64 -8.26 -13.73 -5.36
CA ASP A 64 -8.80 -12.46 -5.88
C ASP A 64 -7.85 -11.70 -6.82
N TYR A 65 -6.72 -12.31 -7.21
CA TYR A 65 -5.69 -11.69 -8.03
C TYR A 65 -5.42 -12.46 -9.31
N ASP A 66 -4.98 -11.74 -10.35
CA ASP A 66 -4.59 -12.30 -11.65
C ASP A 66 -3.18 -12.88 -11.61
N ALA A 67 -2.32 -12.31 -10.78
CA ALA A 67 -0.96 -12.76 -10.56
C ALA A 67 -0.59 -12.77 -9.08
N SER A 68 0.24 -13.75 -8.68
CA SER A 68 0.78 -13.83 -7.32
C SER A 68 2.30 -13.94 -7.34
N ILE A 69 2.93 -13.32 -6.34
CA ILE A 69 4.38 -13.35 -6.14
C ILE A 69 4.64 -13.83 -4.72
N PHE A 70 5.52 -14.80 -4.58
CA PHE A 70 6.04 -15.25 -3.29
C PHE A 70 7.54 -15.02 -3.27
N TYR A 71 8.03 -14.14 -2.38
CA TYR A 71 9.44 -13.85 -2.18
C TYR A 71 9.87 -14.26 -0.77
N PHE A 72 10.97 -14.96 -0.69
CA PHE A 72 11.60 -15.33 0.59
C PHE A 72 13.09 -15.01 0.56
N ALA A 73 13.58 -14.32 1.59
CA ALA A 73 14.99 -14.12 1.88
C ALA A 73 15.32 -14.65 3.29
N GLY A 74 16.31 -15.55 3.40
CA GLY A 74 16.63 -16.17 4.69
C GLY A 74 17.42 -17.46 4.55
N HIS A 75 17.45 -18.26 5.60
CA HIS A 75 17.99 -19.63 5.53
C HIS A 75 16.99 -20.59 4.92
N GLY A 76 17.53 -21.52 4.12
CA GLY A 76 16.80 -22.66 3.60
C GLY A 76 17.68 -23.91 3.60
N PHE A 77 17.07 -25.07 3.60
CA PHE A 77 17.74 -26.34 3.48
C PHE A 77 16.89 -27.35 2.71
N GLU A 78 17.55 -28.37 2.21
CA GLU A 78 16.91 -29.56 1.65
C GLU A 78 17.08 -30.73 2.62
N LEU A 79 16.00 -31.50 2.80
CA LEU A 79 16.04 -32.74 3.56
C LEU A 79 15.14 -33.79 2.89
N GLU A 80 15.72 -34.90 2.47
CA GLU A 80 15.00 -36.00 1.84
C GLU A 80 14.09 -35.61 0.68
N GLY A 81 14.58 -34.73 -0.21
CA GLY A 81 13.89 -34.29 -1.41
C GLY A 81 12.89 -33.15 -1.19
N GLU A 82 12.74 -32.61 0.03
CA GLU A 82 11.88 -31.49 0.35
C GLU A 82 12.70 -30.22 0.65
N ASN A 83 12.24 -29.07 0.17
CA ASN A 83 12.86 -27.78 0.43
C ASN A 83 12.12 -27.03 1.54
N TYR A 84 12.86 -26.60 2.54
CA TYR A 84 12.36 -25.90 3.71
C TYR A 84 12.87 -24.46 3.77
N LEU A 85 12.00 -23.51 4.05
CA LEU A 85 12.29 -22.13 4.35
C LEU A 85 12.20 -21.95 5.86
N ILE A 86 13.30 -21.50 6.48
CA ILE A 86 13.48 -21.60 7.93
C ILE A 86 12.94 -20.36 8.66
N PRO A 87 12.04 -20.50 9.65
CA PRO A 87 11.68 -19.44 10.58
C PRO A 87 12.82 -19.18 11.58
N ILE A 88 12.84 -17.98 12.20
CA ILE A 88 13.97 -17.54 13.02
C ILE A 88 14.19 -18.35 14.30
N ASP A 89 13.16 -18.98 14.82
CA ASP A 89 13.17 -19.76 16.06
C ASP A 89 13.40 -21.26 15.85
N TYR A 90 13.64 -21.69 14.61
CA TYR A 90 13.95 -23.10 14.31
C TYR A 90 15.46 -23.37 14.39
N GLN A 91 15.81 -24.52 14.97
CA GLN A 91 17.22 -24.91 15.17
C GLN A 91 17.91 -25.24 13.83
N ILE A 92 19.10 -24.67 13.63
CA ILE A 92 19.98 -24.96 12.49
C ILE A 92 21.26 -25.62 13.00
N PRO A 93 21.64 -26.81 12.53
CA PRO A 93 21.01 -27.67 11.51
C PRO A 93 19.71 -28.32 12.00
N PRO A 94 18.83 -28.75 11.05
CA PRO A 94 17.58 -29.43 11.38
C PRO A 94 17.85 -30.77 12.07
N VAL A 95 17.01 -31.13 13.05
CA VAL A 95 17.18 -32.36 13.83
C VAL A 95 16.68 -33.56 13.03
N ASN A 96 15.50 -33.46 12.41
CA ASN A 96 14.88 -34.51 11.62
C ASN A 96 13.75 -33.96 10.73
N LYS A 97 13.27 -34.77 9.77
CA LYS A 97 12.23 -34.40 8.83
C LYS A 97 10.88 -34.13 9.49
N HIS A 98 10.54 -34.84 10.57
CA HIS A 98 9.27 -34.65 11.27
C HIS A 98 9.17 -33.25 11.88
N ASP A 99 10.22 -32.79 12.53
CA ASP A 99 10.29 -31.44 13.12
C ASP A 99 10.35 -30.37 12.02
N ALA A 100 11.12 -30.62 10.95
CA ALA A 100 11.16 -29.71 9.81
C ALA A 100 9.76 -29.51 9.17
N ASN A 101 8.99 -30.60 8.99
CA ASN A 101 7.63 -30.54 8.47
C ASN A 101 6.68 -29.77 9.38
N ARG A 102 6.92 -29.81 10.68
CA ARG A 102 6.03 -29.17 11.67
C ARG A 102 6.32 -27.68 11.85
N PHE A 103 7.56 -27.25 11.74
CA PHE A 103 8.01 -25.94 12.17
C PHE A 103 8.48 -25.03 11.04
N CYS A 104 8.81 -25.58 9.86
CA CYS A 104 9.29 -24.78 8.73
C CYS A 104 8.23 -24.64 7.63
N LEU A 105 8.34 -23.58 6.82
CA LEU A 105 7.57 -23.47 5.58
C LEU A 105 8.13 -24.46 4.55
N ARG A 106 7.30 -25.36 4.04
CA ARG A 106 7.69 -26.24 2.94
C ARG A 106 7.41 -25.58 1.60
N LEU A 107 8.41 -25.61 0.72
CA LEU A 107 8.24 -25.05 -0.64
C LEU A 107 7.16 -25.80 -1.43
N THR A 108 7.01 -27.11 -1.20
CA THR A 108 5.95 -27.92 -1.84
C THR A 108 4.54 -27.50 -1.40
N GLU A 109 4.34 -26.96 -0.19
CA GLU A 109 3.05 -26.41 0.23
C GLU A 109 2.74 -25.11 -0.51
N VAL A 110 3.70 -24.20 -0.61
CA VAL A 110 3.56 -22.97 -1.41
C VAL A 110 3.19 -23.30 -2.85
N LEU A 111 3.91 -24.24 -3.45
CA LEU A 111 3.65 -24.68 -4.84
C LEU A 111 2.33 -25.46 -4.97
N GLY A 112 1.92 -26.18 -3.95
CA GLY A 112 0.62 -26.85 -3.86
C GLY A 112 -0.53 -25.85 -3.94
N ILE A 113 -0.46 -24.76 -3.17
CA ILE A 113 -1.40 -23.65 -3.22
C ILE A 113 -1.44 -23.02 -4.63
N LEU A 114 -0.29 -22.73 -5.22
CA LEU A 114 -0.22 -22.16 -6.58
C LEU A 114 -0.76 -23.10 -7.66
N LYS A 115 -0.65 -24.40 -7.48
CA LYS A 115 -1.20 -25.42 -8.40
C LYS A 115 -2.72 -25.35 -8.48
N THR A 116 -3.40 -25.02 -7.39
CA THR A 116 -4.87 -24.84 -7.37
C THR A 116 -5.32 -23.61 -8.15
N HIS A 117 -4.41 -22.68 -8.44
CA HIS A 117 -4.60 -21.44 -9.18
C HIS A 117 -3.97 -21.49 -10.58
N SER A 118 -4.02 -22.62 -11.25
CA SER A 118 -3.30 -22.95 -12.50
C SER A 118 -3.70 -22.16 -13.76
N GLY A 119 -4.62 -21.21 -13.67
CA GLY A 119 -4.99 -20.29 -14.77
C GLY A 119 -4.34 -18.90 -14.64
N LYS A 120 -3.57 -18.65 -13.59
CA LYS A 120 -2.98 -17.36 -13.23
C LYS A 120 -1.46 -17.39 -13.40
N VAL A 121 -0.84 -16.22 -13.33
CA VAL A 121 0.62 -16.09 -13.33
C VAL A 121 1.14 -16.16 -11.89
N ASN A 122 2.11 -17.03 -11.64
CA ASN A 122 2.70 -17.17 -10.32
C ASN A 122 4.23 -17.06 -10.41
N ILE A 123 4.82 -16.23 -9.56
CA ILE A 123 6.27 -16.03 -9.50
C ILE A 123 6.74 -16.35 -8.09
N VAL A 124 7.67 -17.28 -7.96
CA VAL A 124 8.30 -17.66 -6.70
C VAL A 124 9.77 -17.29 -6.77
N ILE A 125 10.23 -16.48 -5.82
CA ILE A 125 11.62 -16.00 -5.75
C ILE A 125 12.20 -16.40 -4.40
N ILE A 126 13.24 -17.23 -4.41
CA ILE A 126 13.88 -17.74 -3.20
C ILE A 126 15.33 -17.25 -3.14
N ASP A 127 15.58 -16.26 -2.29
CA ASP A 127 16.93 -15.79 -1.94
C ASP A 127 17.34 -16.41 -0.61
N ALA A 128 17.71 -17.66 -0.65
CA ALA A 128 18.08 -18.41 0.54
C ALA A 128 19.53 -18.88 0.48
N CYS A 129 20.28 -18.60 1.56
CA CYS A 129 21.60 -19.15 1.78
C CYS A 129 21.49 -20.66 2.00
N ARG A 130 22.17 -21.42 1.17
CA ARG A 130 22.24 -22.88 1.30
C ARG A 130 23.43 -23.25 2.17
N ARG A 131 23.21 -23.54 3.46
CA ARG A 131 24.22 -24.24 4.25
C ARG A 131 23.93 -25.72 4.20
N THR A 132 24.92 -26.49 3.77
CA THR A 132 24.93 -27.94 3.92
C THR A 132 25.20 -28.29 5.38
N PHE A 133 24.27 -28.97 6.04
CA PHE A 133 24.40 -29.34 7.44
C PHE A 133 24.87 -30.79 7.63
N ASP A 134 25.12 -31.53 6.55
CA ASP A 134 25.55 -32.92 6.66
C ASP A 134 27.03 -33.07 6.42
N ARG A 135 27.70 -33.87 7.26
CA ARG A 135 29.12 -34.17 7.15
C ARG A 135 29.36 -35.01 5.89
N GLY A 136 29.61 -34.37 4.76
CA GLY A 136 30.14 -35.01 3.56
C GLY A 136 29.20 -35.19 2.37
N VAL A 137 27.96 -34.66 2.43
CA VAL A 137 27.06 -34.60 1.27
C VAL A 137 26.77 -33.14 0.95
N ALA A 138 27.11 -32.69 -0.27
CA ALA A 138 26.69 -31.40 -0.78
C ALA A 138 25.15 -31.46 -0.99
N SER A 139 24.34 -30.98 -0.02
CA SER A 139 22.91 -30.88 -0.20
C SER A 139 22.57 -29.52 -0.76
N SER A 140 21.92 -29.53 -1.89
CA SER A 140 21.31 -28.39 -2.56
C SER A 140 19.81 -28.45 -2.40
N PHE A 141 19.08 -27.36 -2.74
CA PHE A 141 17.63 -27.49 -2.87
C PHE A 141 17.30 -28.64 -3.84
N ALA A 142 16.33 -29.48 -3.46
CA ALA A 142 15.83 -30.51 -4.33
C ALA A 142 15.27 -29.88 -5.62
N GLN A 143 15.41 -30.59 -6.71
CA GLN A 143 14.85 -30.17 -7.98
C GLN A 143 13.32 -30.07 -7.85
N VAL A 144 12.77 -28.88 -8.11
CA VAL A 144 11.34 -28.62 -7.98
C VAL A 144 10.75 -28.42 -9.37
N GLN A 145 9.61 -29.06 -9.63
CA GLN A 145 8.85 -28.80 -10.86
C GLN A 145 7.89 -27.63 -10.65
N ALA A 146 7.98 -26.61 -11.51
CA ALA A 146 7.05 -25.50 -11.50
C ALA A 146 5.65 -25.96 -11.92
N PRO A 147 4.60 -25.72 -11.11
CA PRO A 147 3.21 -25.88 -11.55
C PRO A 147 2.92 -25.05 -12.81
N LYS A 148 1.89 -25.43 -13.58
CA LYS A 148 1.51 -24.70 -14.79
C LYS A 148 1.25 -23.21 -14.49
N GLY A 149 1.82 -22.33 -15.31
CA GLY A 149 1.72 -20.87 -15.13
C GLY A 149 2.64 -20.32 -14.03
N THR A 150 3.65 -21.06 -13.61
CA THR A 150 4.55 -20.67 -12.50
C THR A 150 5.99 -20.53 -13.00
N LEU A 151 6.69 -19.49 -12.54
CA LEU A 151 8.15 -19.36 -12.60
C LEU A 151 8.70 -19.42 -11.18
N ILE A 152 9.73 -20.26 -10.99
CA ILE A 152 10.48 -20.35 -9.73
C ILE A 152 11.91 -19.90 -9.99
N ALA A 153 12.37 -18.90 -9.25
CA ALA A 153 13.74 -18.37 -9.33
C ALA A 153 14.47 -18.57 -7.98
N PHE A 154 15.66 -19.14 -8.04
CA PHE A 154 16.53 -19.35 -6.89
C PHE A 154 17.78 -18.50 -7.02
N SER A 155 18.28 -18.00 -5.90
CA SER A 155 19.52 -17.19 -5.86
C SER A 155 20.77 -17.99 -6.19
N THR A 156 20.72 -19.32 -6.12
CA THR A 156 21.86 -20.21 -6.43
C THR A 156 21.44 -21.47 -7.19
N SER A 157 22.36 -22.02 -7.95
CA SER A 157 22.24 -23.36 -8.53
C SER A 157 22.27 -24.46 -7.44
N PRO A 158 21.78 -25.65 -7.76
CA PRO A 158 21.99 -26.82 -6.94
C PRO A 158 23.47 -26.99 -6.61
N ASN A 159 23.81 -27.26 -5.34
CA ASN A 159 25.15 -27.45 -4.78
C ASN A 159 26.02 -26.17 -4.65
N GLU A 160 25.48 -24.97 -4.86
CA GLU A 160 26.18 -23.70 -4.65
C GLU A 160 25.65 -22.96 -3.41
N GLY A 161 26.53 -22.25 -2.69
CA GLY A 161 26.14 -21.39 -1.57
C GLY A 161 25.75 -19.99 -2.04
N ALA A 162 24.71 -19.40 -1.46
CA ALA A 162 24.42 -17.96 -1.58
C ALA A 162 25.32 -17.16 -0.62
N LYS A 163 25.79 -16.00 -1.07
CA LYS A 163 26.55 -15.08 -0.21
C LYS A 163 25.59 -14.13 0.51
N ASP A 164 25.64 -14.13 1.84
CA ASP A 164 24.99 -13.14 2.67
C ASP A 164 25.87 -11.88 2.72
N GLY A 165 25.47 -10.84 1.98
CA GLY A 165 26.21 -9.59 1.86
C GLY A 165 27.19 -9.52 0.69
N ASN A 166 27.88 -8.35 0.57
CA ASN A 166 28.72 -7.89 -0.53
C ASN A 166 27.95 -7.47 -1.81
N GLY A 167 26.61 -7.34 -1.73
CA GLY A 167 25.84 -6.57 -2.68
C GLY A 167 25.93 -5.06 -2.40
N GLN A 168 25.32 -4.25 -3.25
CA GLN A 168 25.22 -2.80 -3.04
C GLN A 168 24.23 -2.49 -1.90
N ASP A 169 24.49 -1.42 -1.16
CA ASP A 169 23.57 -0.84 -0.15
C ASP A 169 23.09 -1.82 0.95
N GLY A 170 23.94 -2.78 1.34
CA GLY A 170 23.62 -3.73 2.41
C GLY A 170 22.65 -4.84 2.01
N HIS A 171 22.59 -5.17 0.72
CA HIS A 171 21.82 -6.27 0.17
C HIS A 171 22.67 -7.52 -0.10
N SER A 172 22.01 -8.66 -0.28
CA SER A 172 22.59 -9.83 -0.89
C SER A 172 23.00 -9.52 -2.34
N VAL A 173 23.95 -10.29 -2.87
CA VAL A 173 24.36 -10.12 -4.28
C VAL A 173 23.20 -10.39 -5.23
N TYR A 174 22.35 -11.38 -4.91
CA TYR A 174 21.19 -11.73 -5.72
C TYR A 174 20.12 -10.63 -5.71
N THR A 175 19.70 -10.19 -4.53
CA THR A 175 18.70 -9.13 -4.42
C THR A 175 19.22 -7.81 -4.96
N SER A 176 20.50 -7.44 -4.78
CA SER A 176 21.10 -6.28 -5.45
C SER A 176 20.95 -6.35 -6.97
N ALA A 177 21.23 -7.51 -7.57
CA ALA A 177 21.06 -7.71 -9.01
C ALA A 177 19.58 -7.66 -9.42
N LEU A 178 18.68 -8.24 -8.63
CA LEU A 178 17.23 -8.22 -8.89
C LEU A 178 16.69 -6.79 -8.90
N LEU A 179 17.06 -5.97 -7.91
CA LEU A 179 16.67 -4.56 -7.77
C LEU A 179 17.10 -3.70 -8.97
N GLN A 180 18.19 -4.01 -9.66
CA GLN A 180 18.63 -3.31 -10.88
C GLN A 180 17.66 -3.48 -12.06
N TYR A 181 16.91 -4.57 -12.10
CA TYR A 181 16.10 -4.94 -13.27
C TYR A 181 14.59 -4.98 -13.01
N ILE A 182 14.15 -5.23 -11.78
CA ILE A 182 12.74 -5.50 -11.46
C ILE A 182 11.80 -4.33 -11.79
N GLY A 183 12.29 -3.10 -11.71
CA GLY A 183 11.56 -1.89 -12.06
C GLY A 183 11.64 -1.47 -13.53
N ARG A 184 12.37 -2.20 -14.39
CA ARG A 184 12.52 -1.82 -15.81
C ARG A 184 11.28 -2.12 -16.61
N GLU A 185 10.85 -1.13 -17.37
CA GLU A 185 9.73 -1.27 -18.31
C GLU A 185 10.04 -2.29 -19.40
N THR A 186 9.00 -2.96 -19.87
CA THR A 186 9.04 -3.87 -21.03
C THR A 186 10.06 -5.01 -20.95
N LEU A 187 10.57 -5.31 -19.74
CA LEU A 187 11.47 -6.43 -19.51
C LEU A 187 10.67 -7.64 -19.01
N SER A 188 10.52 -8.67 -19.86
CA SER A 188 9.82 -9.89 -19.45
C SER A 188 10.54 -10.57 -18.29
N VAL A 189 9.80 -11.26 -17.43
CA VAL A 189 10.32 -11.89 -16.22
C VAL A 189 11.45 -12.88 -16.53
N GLU A 190 11.35 -13.63 -17.60
CA GLU A 190 12.39 -14.58 -18.03
C GLU A 190 13.65 -13.86 -18.51
N SER A 191 13.49 -12.77 -19.28
CA SER A 191 14.62 -11.92 -19.69
C SER A 191 15.26 -11.21 -18.48
N LEU A 192 14.45 -10.82 -17.50
CA LEU A 192 14.91 -10.23 -16.25
C LEU A 192 15.80 -11.21 -15.48
N PHE A 193 15.31 -12.41 -15.19
CA PHE A 193 16.10 -13.38 -14.44
C PHE A 193 17.37 -13.84 -15.19
N LYS A 194 17.33 -13.91 -16.53
CA LYS A 194 18.54 -14.13 -17.31
C LYS A 194 19.59 -13.01 -17.10
N LYS A 195 19.16 -11.74 -16.99
CA LYS A 195 20.05 -10.61 -16.67
C LYS A 195 20.55 -10.70 -15.23
N VAL A 196 19.68 -10.99 -14.26
CA VAL A 196 20.04 -11.21 -12.85
C VAL A 196 21.11 -12.27 -12.75
N ARG A 197 20.92 -13.43 -13.37
CA ARG A 197 21.89 -14.54 -13.40
C ARG A 197 23.26 -14.09 -13.91
N LYS A 198 23.29 -13.38 -15.05
CA LYS A 198 24.53 -12.86 -15.61
C LYS A 198 25.23 -11.88 -14.67
N THR A 199 24.47 -11.00 -14.02
CA THR A 199 25.01 -10.01 -13.08
C THR A 199 25.59 -10.69 -11.84
N VAL A 200 24.83 -11.63 -11.22
CA VAL A 200 25.30 -12.38 -10.05
C VAL A 200 26.55 -13.21 -10.38
N TYR A 201 26.53 -13.93 -11.49
CA TYR A 201 27.70 -14.72 -11.95
C TYR A 201 28.96 -13.85 -12.06
N ASN A 202 28.82 -12.67 -12.68
CA ASN A 202 29.95 -11.75 -12.86
C ASN A 202 30.42 -11.16 -11.52
N LEU A 203 29.51 -10.71 -10.66
CA LEU A 203 29.85 -10.11 -9.35
C LEU A 203 30.49 -11.13 -8.39
N THR A 204 30.16 -12.40 -8.54
CA THR A 204 30.69 -13.47 -7.67
C THR A 204 31.86 -14.23 -8.30
N ASN A 205 32.37 -13.81 -9.45
CA ASN A 205 33.39 -14.52 -10.23
C ASN A 205 33.03 -16.00 -10.46
N GLY A 206 31.75 -16.26 -10.76
CA GLY A 206 31.23 -17.59 -11.07
C GLY A 206 31.00 -18.50 -9.86
N THR A 207 31.17 -18.00 -8.62
CA THR A 207 30.93 -18.82 -7.41
C THR A 207 29.45 -18.90 -6.99
N GLN A 208 28.56 -18.11 -7.61
CA GLN A 208 27.12 -18.15 -7.39
C GLN A 208 26.42 -18.01 -8.74
N THR A 209 25.59 -18.97 -9.09
CA THR A 209 24.83 -19.00 -10.34
C THR A 209 23.35 -19.17 -10.03
N PRO A 210 22.53 -18.11 -10.19
CA PRO A 210 21.08 -18.21 -10.06
C PRO A 210 20.47 -19.21 -11.04
N TRP A 211 19.37 -19.82 -10.62
CA TRP A 211 18.67 -20.85 -11.38
C TRP A 211 17.19 -20.54 -11.48
N GLU A 212 16.58 -20.76 -12.65
CA GLU A 212 15.14 -20.64 -12.83
C GLU A 212 14.53 -21.90 -13.43
N HIS A 213 13.29 -22.16 -13.04
CA HIS A 213 12.42 -23.15 -13.66
C HIS A 213 11.08 -22.48 -13.99
N THR A 214 10.69 -22.49 -15.26
CA THR A 214 9.47 -21.80 -15.74
C THR A 214 8.53 -22.76 -16.45
N SER A 215 7.22 -22.56 -16.24
CA SER A 215 6.12 -23.16 -16.98
C SER A 215 5.13 -22.06 -17.44
N LEU A 216 5.57 -20.82 -17.48
CA LEU A 216 4.78 -19.71 -18.01
C LEU A 216 4.42 -19.97 -19.48
N ILE A 217 3.19 -19.60 -19.86
CA ILE A 217 2.72 -19.78 -21.25
C ILE A 217 2.89 -18.49 -22.04
N GLY A 218 2.82 -17.34 -21.37
CA GLY A 218 2.95 -16.00 -21.95
C GLY A 218 3.93 -15.14 -21.18
N ASP A 219 4.29 -14.01 -21.76
CA ASP A 219 5.17 -13.04 -21.13
C ASP A 219 4.51 -12.41 -19.91
N PHE A 220 5.26 -12.33 -18.81
CA PHE A 220 4.92 -11.53 -17.65
C PHE A 220 5.95 -10.41 -17.48
N PHE A 221 5.48 -9.23 -17.14
CA PHE A 221 6.30 -8.04 -16.88
C PHE A 221 6.01 -7.51 -15.50
N PHE A 222 7.02 -7.34 -14.65
CA PHE A 222 6.84 -6.68 -13.35
C PHE A 222 6.42 -5.22 -13.54
N ASN A 223 6.99 -4.55 -14.53
CA ASN A 223 6.63 -3.19 -14.91
C ASN A 223 6.11 -3.15 -16.34
N THR A 224 4.82 -2.88 -16.50
CA THR A 224 4.12 -2.80 -17.80
C THR A 224 4.16 -1.39 -18.42
N GLY A 225 5.14 -0.57 -18.06
CA GLY A 225 5.24 0.84 -18.47
C GLY A 225 4.59 1.80 -17.48
N GLN A 226 4.27 1.34 -16.29
CA GLN A 226 3.94 2.23 -15.17
C GLN A 226 5.23 2.89 -14.67
N LEU A 227 5.18 4.21 -14.50
CA LEU A 227 6.30 4.92 -13.88
C LEU A 227 6.52 4.35 -12.48
N VAL A 228 7.74 3.84 -12.24
CA VAL A 228 8.17 3.44 -10.90
C VAL A 228 8.46 4.73 -10.13
N TYR A 229 7.42 5.26 -9.47
CA TYR A 229 7.59 6.42 -8.62
C TYR A 229 8.38 6.03 -7.38
N SER A 230 9.59 6.56 -7.27
CA SER A 230 10.38 6.45 -6.03
C SER A 230 9.90 7.48 -5.02
N VAL A 231 8.70 7.29 -4.50
CA VAL A 231 8.24 8.14 -3.41
C VAL A 231 8.71 7.54 -2.10
N GLU A 232 9.85 8.02 -1.62
CA GLU A 232 10.21 7.83 -0.23
C GLU A 232 9.33 8.76 0.61
N ILE A 233 8.58 8.20 1.54
CA ILE A 233 7.93 9.00 2.57
C ILE A 233 9.07 9.48 3.48
N PRO A 234 9.39 10.79 3.52
CA PRO A 234 10.60 11.29 4.18
C PRO A 234 10.46 11.38 5.70
N TYR A 235 9.70 10.47 6.28
CA TYR A 235 9.36 10.41 7.69
C TYR A 235 9.63 9.02 8.28
N ASP A 236 9.95 8.98 9.57
CA ASP A 236 10.22 7.75 10.28
C ASP A 236 9.00 6.82 10.32
N GLU A 237 9.24 5.52 10.30
CA GLU A 237 8.18 4.51 10.25
C GLU A 237 7.16 4.65 11.39
N VAL A 238 7.62 5.01 12.59
CA VAL A 238 6.80 5.19 13.79
C VAL A 238 5.76 6.30 13.66
N VAL A 239 6.05 7.36 12.88
CA VAL A 239 5.09 8.45 12.65
C VAL A 239 4.25 8.23 11.39
N VAL A 240 4.72 7.40 10.47
CA VAL A 240 3.96 6.91 9.31
C VAL A 240 2.98 5.82 9.75
N LYS A 241 3.43 4.89 10.60
CA LYS A 241 2.61 3.86 11.23
C LYS A 241 2.29 4.27 12.67
N ASP A 242 1.37 5.20 12.83
CA ASP A 242 1.06 5.78 14.14
C ASP A 242 0.51 4.76 15.15
N SER A 243 0.09 3.57 14.70
CA SER A 243 -0.25 2.43 15.55
C SER A 243 0.94 1.90 16.38
N LEU A 244 2.17 2.20 15.96
CA LEU A 244 3.40 1.81 16.70
C LEU A 244 3.83 2.84 17.76
N PHE A 245 3.13 3.98 17.85
CA PHE A 245 3.52 5.07 18.70
C PHE A 245 2.98 4.88 20.13
N ASP A 246 3.87 4.94 21.13
CA ASP A 246 3.57 4.68 22.55
C ASP A 246 3.75 5.90 23.49
N GLY A 247 4.15 7.06 22.95
CA GLY A 247 4.40 8.27 23.72
C GLY A 247 5.89 8.52 23.96
N GLY A 248 6.35 8.48 25.17
CA GLY A 248 7.76 8.52 25.55
C GLY A 248 8.27 9.88 26.03
N ASP A 249 7.81 11.00 25.46
CA ASP A 249 8.20 12.35 25.87
C ASP A 249 6.97 13.27 26.08
N VAL A 250 7.22 14.53 26.43
CA VAL A 250 6.16 15.53 26.69
C VAL A 250 5.31 15.75 25.43
N PHE A 251 5.92 15.83 24.25
CA PHE A 251 5.21 15.99 23.00
C PHE A 251 4.40 14.73 22.64
N GLY A 252 4.99 13.56 22.82
CA GLY A 252 4.32 12.28 22.59
C GLY A 252 3.07 12.12 23.45
N ASN A 253 3.13 12.53 24.73
CA ASN A 253 1.97 12.51 25.60
C ASN A 253 0.86 13.46 25.12
N LEU A 254 1.19 14.64 24.57
CA LEU A 254 0.18 15.54 23.97
C LEU A 254 -0.48 14.91 22.75
N ILE A 255 0.26 14.17 21.94
CA ILE A 255 -0.31 13.42 20.81
C ILE A 255 -1.26 12.32 21.30
N LEU A 256 -0.90 11.56 22.34
CA LEU A 256 -1.81 10.56 22.94
C LEU A 256 -3.09 11.18 23.47
N GLU A 257 -3.02 12.38 24.07
CA GLU A 257 -4.21 13.15 24.49
C GLU A 257 -5.08 13.54 23.27
N LEU A 258 -4.47 13.99 22.16
CA LEU A 258 -5.21 14.31 20.91
C LEU A 258 -5.90 13.07 20.32
N ARG A 259 -5.34 11.87 20.49
CA ARG A 259 -5.90 10.59 19.99
C ARG A 259 -7.02 10.01 20.85
N SER A 260 -7.23 10.54 22.03
CA SER A 260 -8.11 9.93 23.06
C SER A 260 -9.58 9.84 22.69
N CYS A 261 -10.04 10.49 21.62
CA CYS A 261 -11.46 10.65 21.26
C CYS A 261 -12.30 11.24 22.41
N ASP A 262 -11.66 11.92 23.36
CA ASP A 262 -12.27 12.62 24.49
C ASP A 262 -11.95 14.11 24.39
N TRP A 263 -12.95 14.92 24.13
CA TRP A 263 -12.81 16.36 23.98
C TRP A 263 -12.32 17.07 25.25
N ASN A 264 -12.55 16.50 26.44
CA ASN A 264 -12.00 17.02 27.71
C ASN A 264 -10.47 16.86 27.81
N ARG A 265 -9.89 15.90 27.08
CA ARG A 265 -8.46 15.69 26.98
C ARG A 265 -7.87 16.40 25.76
N GLN A 266 -8.55 16.31 24.62
CA GLN A 266 -8.09 16.88 23.35
C GLN A 266 -7.97 18.41 23.37
N ASN A 267 -8.95 19.13 23.94
CA ASN A 267 -8.92 20.58 23.97
C ASN A 267 -7.77 21.16 24.79
N PRO A 268 -7.51 20.71 26.04
CA PRO A 268 -6.34 21.13 26.80
C PRO A 268 -5.01 20.76 26.15
N ALA A 269 -4.95 19.61 25.46
CA ALA A 269 -3.76 19.21 24.71
C ALA A 269 -3.49 20.18 23.55
N MET A 270 -4.51 20.56 22.80
CA MET A 270 -4.39 21.52 21.70
C MET A 270 -3.93 22.90 22.18
N GLU A 271 -4.42 23.39 23.33
CA GLU A 271 -3.93 24.64 23.91
C GLU A 271 -2.44 24.59 24.24
N LYS A 272 -1.95 23.45 24.74
CA LYS A 272 -0.52 23.24 25.00
C LYS A 272 0.27 23.19 23.70
N VAL A 273 -0.21 22.48 22.70
CA VAL A 273 0.43 22.40 21.36
C VAL A 273 0.59 23.78 20.73
N ARG A 274 -0.41 24.67 20.87
CA ARG A 274 -0.33 26.05 20.35
C ARG A 274 0.81 26.88 20.96
N ARG A 275 1.26 26.54 22.17
CA ARG A 275 2.34 27.23 22.90
C ARG A 275 3.72 26.71 22.52
N ILE A 276 3.81 25.58 21.85
CA ILE A 276 5.09 25.04 21.39
C ILE A 276 5.54 25.83 20.16
N PRO A 277 6.75 26.45 20.18
CA PRO A 277 7.32 27.08 19.00
C PRO A 277 7.48 26.05 17.88
N ALA A 278 7.17 26.44 16.65
CA ALA A 278 7.31 25.53 15.50
C ALA A 278 8.76 25.05 15.28
N SER A 279 9.75 25.90 15.69
CA SER A 279 11.18 25.58 15.65
C SER A 279 11.60 24.45 16.58
N ASP A 280 10.83 24.18 17.63
CA ASP A 280 11.14 23.17 18.65
C ASP A 280 10.66 21.76 18.25
N LEU A 281 9.91 21.70 17.15
CA LEU A 281 9.41 20.46 16.59
C LEU A 281 10.22 20.07 15.34
N ASN A 282 10.79 18.87 15.36
CA ASN A 282 11.43 18.32 14.15
C ASN A 282 10.39 17.89 13.09
N LYS A 283 10.85 17.53 11.88
CA LYS A 283 9.96 17.18 10.76
C LYS A 283 9.01 16.02 11.06
N ASN A 284 9.48 15.00 11.80
CA ASN A 284 8.67 13.85 12.17
C ASN A 284 7.58 14.23 13.18
N GLN A 285 7.92 15.04 14.17
CA GLN A 285 6.96 15.54 15.16
C GLN A 285 5.89 16.43 14.50
N GLN A 286 6.28 17.30 13.56
CA GLN A 286 5.34 18.15 12.81
C GLN A 286 4.40 17.31 11.93
N PHE A 287 4.93 16.33 11.21
CA PHE A 287 4.12 15.41 10.40
C PHE A 287 3.12 14.64 11.27
N PHE A 288 3.60 14.10 12.39
CA PHE A 288 2.79 13.35 13.32
C PHE A 288 1.71 14.21 13.99
N LEU A 289 2.04 15.46 14.33
CA LEU A 289 1.07 16.44 14.80
C LEU A 289 -0.05 16.64 13.76
N GLY A 290 0.31 16.83 12.49
CA GLY A 290 -0.65 17.04 11.41
C GLY A 290 -1.65 15.88 11.27
N ARG A 291 -1.18 14.62 11.33
CA ARG A 291 -2.04 13.44 11.31
C ARG A 291 -3.07 13.47 12.43
N ASN A 292 -2.61 13.72 13.65
CA ASN A 292 -3.45 13.66 14.84
C ASN A 292 -4.37 14.87 15.00
N LEU A 293 -3.99 16.04 14.49
CA LEU A 293 -4.90 17.20 14.37
C LEU A 293 -6.06 16.88 13.43
N TYR A 294 -5.80 16.30 12.25
CA TYR A 294 -6.87 15.94 11.32
C TYR A 294 -7.81 14.89 11.94
N GLN A 295 -7.25 13.92 12.66
CA GLN A 295 -8.04 12.90 13.35
C GLN A 295 -8.94 13.52 14.47
N ALA A 296 -8.41 14.46 15.25
CA ALA A 296 -9.14 15.09 16.35
C ALA A 296 -10.15 16.16 15.89
N ASN A 297 -10.06 16.65 14.65
CA ASN A 297 -10.89 17.74 14.13
C ASN A 297 -12.40 17.45 14.15
N GLY A 298 -12.82 16.17 14.11
CA GLY A 298 -14.23 15.78 14.19
C GLY A 298 -14.84 15.91 15.60
N TYR A 299 -14.04 16.11 16.67
CA TYR A 299 -14.51 15.99 18.06
C TYR A 299 -14.12 17.18 18.95
N ALA A 300 -12.94 17.77 18.78
CA ALA A 300 -12.39 18.78 19.66
C ALA A 300 -12.57 20.20 19.10
N TRP A 301 -13.30 21.09 19.81
CA TRP A 301 -13.58 22.45 19.32
C TRP A 301 -12.31 23.32 19.18
N GLU A 302 -11.28 23.13 20.04
CA GLU A 302 -10.02 23.85 19.88
C GLU A 302 -9.25 23.43 18.62
N VAL A 303 -9.39 22.15 18.21
CA VAL A 303 -8.85 21.67 16.94
C VAL A 303 -9.69 22.20 15.77
N GLN A 304 -11.02 22.19 15.89
CA GLN A 304 -11.91 22.80 14.87
C GLN A 304 -11.58 24.27 14.63
N ARG A 305 -11.36 25.07 15.71
CA ARG A 305 -10.88 26.45 15.60
C ARG A 305 -9.53 26.58 14.88
N PHE A 306 -8.65 25.59 15.02
CA PHE A 306 -7.40 25.56 14.26
C PHE A 306 -7.68 25.40 12.78
N PHE A 307 -8.64 24.53 12.41
CA PHE A 307 -9.02 24.31 11.02
C PHE A 307 -9.82 25.47 10.44
N GLU A 308 -10.60 26.21 11.22
CA GLU A 308 -11.31 27.41 10.76
C GLU A 308 -10.38 28.46 10.15
N ASN A 309 -9.15 28.56 10.65
CA ASN A 309 -8.14 29.48 10.14
C ASN A 309 -6.86 28.72 9.71
N LEU A 310 -7.06 27.62 8.99
CA LEU A 310 -6.02 26.62 8.72
C LEU A 310 -4.77 27.21 8.04
N GLY A 311 -4.95 28.03 7.02
CA GLY A 311 -3.84 28.63 6.27
C GLY A 311 -2.90 29.47 7.16
N ASN A 312 -3.48 30.35 7.99
CA ASN A 312 -2.71 31.17 8.91
C ASN A 312 -2.06 30.34 10.01
N ASN A 313 -2.77 29.36 10.56
CA ASN A 313 -2.26 28.50 11.61
C ASN A 313 -1.12 27.59 11.14
N LEU A 314 -1.13 27.17 9.87
CA LEU A 314 -0.08 26.37 9.26
C LEU A 314 1.12 27.22 8.85
N SER A 315 0.96 28.51 8.56
CA SER A 315 2.05 29.36 8.06
C SER A 315 3.25 29.40 9.00
N LYS A 316 3.06 29.31 10.30
CA LYS A 316 4.14 29.28 11.31
C LYS A 316 5.03 28.03 11.23
N TYR A 317 4.53 26.92 10.63
CA TYR A 317 5.27 25.69 10.44
C TYR A 317 5.96 25.61 9.07
N ASN A 318 5.81 26.65 8.24
CA ASN A 318 6.40 26.64 6.91
C ASN A 318 7.88 27.01 7.01
N LYS A 319 8.75 26.12 6.53
CA LYS A 319 10.20 26.31 6.50
C LYS A 319 10.72 25.92 5.12
N ASP A 320 11.42 26.83 4.45
CA ASP A 320 12.00 26.61 3.12
C ASP A 320 11.00 26.09 2.05
N GLY A 321 9.73 26.50 2.20
CA GLY A 321 8.62 26.08 1.35
C GLY A 321 8.05 24.68 1.68
N GLU A 322 8.50 24.05 2.75
CA GLU A 322 7.95 22.78 3.26
C GLU A 322 7.10 23.00 4.50
N ASN A 323 5.98 22.29 4.58
CA ASN A 323 5.07 22.30 5.73
C ASN A 323 4.74 20.87 6.17
N HIS A 324 5.52 20.36 7.12
CA HIS A 324 5.38 18.98 7.55
C HIS A 324 4.07 18.71 8.32
N VAL A 325 3.46 19.72 8.96
CA VAL A 325 2.13 19.58 9.59
C VAL A 325 1.07 19.38 8.50
N LEU A 326 1.11 20.15 7.42
CA LEU A 326 0.19 19.97 6.29
C LEU A 326 0.42 18.63 5.59
N ASN A 327 1.66 18.19 5.45
CA ASN A 327 1.98 16.86 4.91
C ASN A 327 1.31 15.75 5.73
N GLY A 328 1.32 15.86 7.07
CA GLY A 328 0.63 14.92 7.96
C GLY A 328 -0.88 14.97 7.84
N ILE A 329 -1.47 16.17 7.73
CA ILE A 329 -2.92 16.34 7.48
C ILE A 329 -3.33 15.69 6.16
N LEU A 330 -2.63 16.00 5.07
CA LEU A 330 -2.90 15.43 3.74
C LEU A 330 -2.73 13.91 3.74
N PHE A 331 -1.69 13.40 4.40
CA PHE A 331 -1.45 11.97 4.53
C PHE A 331 -2.59 11.26 5.26
N GLU A 332 -3.10 11.81 6.36
CA GLU A 332 -4.16 11.20 7.17
C GLU A 332 -5.51 11.10 6.44
N ILE A 333 -5.75 11.91 5.39
CA ILE A 333 -6.93 11.76 4.52
C ILE A 333 -6.91 10.41 3.81
N TYR A 334 -5.75 9.97 3.32
CA TYR A 334 -5.60 8.84 2.42
C TYR A 334 -5.06 7.57 3.08
N PHE A 335 -4.33 7.69 4.21
CA PHE A 335 -3.63 6.57 4.84
C PHE A 335 -4.09 6.36 6.28
N ASP A 336 -4.16 5.10 6.69
CA ASP A 336 -4.60 4.69 8.02
C ASP A 336 -3.48 4.71 9.08
N SER A 337 -3.78 4.21 10.28
CA SER A 337 -2.82 4.14 11.39
C SER A 337 -1.69 3.12 11.18
N LYS A 338 -1.82 2.24 10.20
CA LYS A 338 -0.76 1.30 9.79
C LYS A 338 0.09 1.86 8.66
N GLY A 339 -0.27 3.04 8.12
CA GLY A 339 0.34 3.62 6.93
C GLY A 339 -0.14 3.00 5.63
N ASP A 340 -1.22 2.20 5.66
CA ASP A 340 -1.82 1.61 4.49
C ASP A 340 -2.84 2.55 3.85
N PHE A 341 -2.95 2.49 2.51
CA PHE A 341 -3.94 3.28 1.79
C PHE A 341 -5.36 2.86 2.17
N ARG A 342 -6.19 3.82 2.60
CA ARG A 342 -7.55 3.57 3.12
C ARG A 342 -8.47 3.00 2.05
N ASN A 343 -9.35 2.10 2.45
CA ASN A 343 -10.49 1.70 1.62
C ASN A 343 -11.54 2.80 1.54
N GLU A 344 -11.77 3.50 2.65
CA GLU A 344 -12.63 4.68 2.74
C GLU A 344 -11.82 5.87 3.21
N LEU A 345 -11.77 6.94 2.40
CA LEU A 345 -11.02 8.14 2.70
C LEU A 345 -11.67 8.91 3.87
N LYS A 346 -10.86 9.59 4.68
CA LYS A 346 -11.38 10.52 5.68
C LYS A 346 -11.81 11.83 5.01
N ARG A 347 -13.10 12.13 4.99
CA ARG A 347 -13.68 13.23 4.20
C ARG A 347 -14.09 14.45 5.02
N HIS A 348 -13.96 14.45 6.35
CA HIS A 348 -14.33 15.63 7.12
C HIS A 348 -13.36 16.79 6.85
N ASP A 349 -13.88 17.97 6.57
CA ASP A 349 -13.12 19.19 6.27
C ASP A 349 -12.05 19.09 5.16
N PHE A 350 -12.08 18.07 4.30
CA PHE A 350 -11.08 17.95 3.22
C PHE A 350 -11.12 19.16 2.26
N ASP A 351 -12.29 19.72 1.97
CA ASP A 351 -12.45 20.92 1.13
C ASP A 351 -11.64 22.09 1.65
N ARG A 352 -11.66 22.31 2.97
CA ARG A 352 -10.87 23.35 3.63
C ARG A 352 -9.37 23.09 3.51
N VAL A 353 -8.93 21.83 3.65
CA VAL A 353 -7.53 21.43 3.46
C VAL A 353 -7.14 21.65 2.00
N PHE A 354 -7.95 21.19 1.06
CA PHE A 354 -7.64 21.30 -0.38
C PHE A 354 -7.72 22.72 -0.92
N SER A 355 -8.48 23.62 -0.26
CA SER A 355 -8.48 25.05 -0.63
C SER A 355 -7.09 25.69 -0.53
N LEU A 356 -6.20 25.15 0.32
CA LEU A 356 -4.83 25.63 0.50
C LEU A 356 -3.94 25.42 -0.73
N ARG A 357 -4.33 24.54 -1.68
CA ARG A 357 -3.59 24.31 -2.93
C ARG A 357 -3.38 25.57 -3.76
N LYS A 358 -4.32 26.53 -3.62
CA LYS A 358 -4.26 27.84 -4.29
C LYS A 358 -3.20 28.79 -3.72
N ASN A 359 -2.62 28.46 -2.55
CA ASN A 359 -1.61 29.26 -1.91
C ASN A 359 -0.22 28.70 -2.21
N PRO A 360 0.64 29.43 -2.94
CA PRO A 360 1.96 28.97 -3.35
C PRO A 360 2.88 28.52 -2.22
N ILE A 361 2.69 29.05 -1.00
CA ILE A 361 3.51 28.66 0.17
C ILE A 361 3.35 27.20 0.56
N PHE A 362 2.26 26.54 0.15
CA PHE A 362 1.96 25.14 0.41
C PHE A 362 2.21 24.22 -0.79
N ALA A 363 2.75 24.75 -1.90
CA ALA A 363 2.93 24.00 -3.14
C ALA A 363 3.72 22.70 -2.97
N LYS A 364 4.78 22.70 -2.14
CA LYS A 364 5.58 21.48 -1.88
C LYS A 364 4.79 20.40 -1.14
N SER A 365 3.85 20.78 -0.25
CA SER A 365 2.99 19.80 0.44
C SER A 365 2.00 19.13 -0.52
N PHE A 366 1.46 19.87 -1.48
CA PHE A 366 0.62 19.30 -2.53
C PHE A 366 1.44 18.48 -3.55
N GLY A 367 2.69 18.85 -3.81
CA GLY A 367 3.64 18.01 -4.54
C GLY A 367 3.90 16.68 -3.82
N PHE A 368 4.19 16.74 -2.52
CA PHE A 368 4.41 15.57 -1.67
C PHE A 368 3.23 14.59 -1.74
N ILE A 369 2.00 15.05 -1.49
CA ILE A 369 0.85 14.13 -1.49
C ILE A 369 0.51 13.62 -2.88
N ARG A 370 0.61 14.45 -3.93
CA ARG A 370 0.47 14.03 -5.32
C ARG A 370 1.40 12.87 -5.64
N ASP A 371 2.67 12.98 -5.28
CA ASP A 371 3.68 11.97 -5.60
C ASP A 371 3.43 10.67 -4.83
N ILE A 372 3.01 10.75 -3.56
CA ILE A 372 2.64 9.57 -2.74
C ILE A 372 1.39 8.87 -3.29
N LEU A 373 0.44 9.61 -3.86
CA LEU A 373 -0.82 9.05 -4.36
C LEU A 373 -0.71 8.45 -5.77
N GLN A 374 0.40 8.67 -6.50
CA GLN A 374 0.54 8.12 -7.87
C GLN A 374 0.30 6.61 -7.98
N PRO A 375 0.78 5.74 -7.05
CA PRO A 375 0.50 4.32 -7.09
C PRO A 375 -1.00 3.97 -6.96
N TYR A 376 -1.80 4.90 -6.46
CA TYR A 376 -3.23 4.71 -6.16
C TYR A 376 -4.15 5.48 -7.12
N LYS A 377 -3.62 6.08 -8.19
CA LYS A 377 -4.38 6.96 -9.11
C LYS A 377 -5.64 6.30 -9.66
N GLU A 378 -5.60 5.01 -9.99
CA GLU A 378 -6.75 4.28 -10.54
C GLU A 378 -7.90 4.08 -9.51
N ARG A 379 -7.60 4.25 -8.23
CA ARG A 379 -8.56 4.16 -7.11
C ARG A 379 -9.14 5.52 -6.72
N LEU A 380 -8.63 6.61 -7.31
CA LEU A 380 -8.97 7.97 -6.98
C LEU A 380 -9.61 8.66 -8.18
N PHE A 381 -10.62 9.47 -7.92
CA PHE A 381 -11.19 10.38 -8.93
C PHE A 381 -10.44 11.71 -9.00
N TYR A 382 -9.74 12.05 -7.91
CA TYR A 382 -9.01 13.31 -7.81
C TYR A 382 -7.75 13.13 -6.95
N ILE A 383 -6.66 13.69 -7.43
CA ILE A 383 -5.39 13.82 -6.69
C ILE A 383 -5.10 15.31 -6.53
N PRO A 384 -4.99 15.83 -5.27
CA PRO A 384 -4.78 17.25 -5.06
C PRO A 384 -3.46 17.73 -5.65
N THR A 385 -3.51 18.82 -6.42
CA THR A 385 -2.36 19.48 -7.05
C THR A 385 -2.56 21.00 -7.06
N ILE A 386 -1.50 21.75 -7.38
CA ILE A 386 -1.57 23.21 -7.51
C ILE A 386 -2.15 23.68 -8.86
N GLN A 387 -2.17 22.79 -9.85
CA GLN A 387 -2.73 23.03 -11.20
C GLN A 387 -3.83 22.02 -11.46
N ASP A 388 -5.01 22.31 -10.92
CA ASP A 388 -6.16 21.43 -11.08
C ASP A 388 -6.93 21.77 -12.35
N GLU A 389 -7.35 20.73 -13.06
CA GLU A 389 -8.33 20.82 -14.15
C GLU A 389 -9.74 20.64 -13.59
N PRO A 390 -10.78 21.25 -14.22
CA PRO A 390 -12.15 20.98 -13.88
C PRO A 390 -12.49 19.49 -14.03
N ILE A 391 -13.39 19.01 -13.16
CA ILE A 391 -13.90 17.64 -13.22
C ILE A 391 -15.29 17.72 -13.83
N ASP A 392 -15.42 17.28 -15.08
CA ASP A 392 -16.68 17.27 -15.80
C ASP A 392 -17.55 16.08 -15.40
N ILE A 393 -18.80 16.36 -15.05
CA ILE A 393 -19.77 15.37 -14.61
C ILE A 393 -21.03 15.48 -15.45
N ASP A 394 -21.29 14.45 -16.23
CA ASP A 394 -22.48 14.36 -17.06
C ASP A 394 -23.62 13.69 -16.27
N ILE A 395 -24.73 14.39 -16.13
CA ILE A 395 -25.93 13.90 -15.47
C ILE A 395 -27.08 13.81 -16.48
N SER A 396 -27.62 12.60 -16.65
CA SER A 396 -28.81 12.35 -17.42
C SER A 396 -30.02 12.22 -16.49
N ALA A 397 -30.98 13.13 -16.61
CA ALA A 397 -32.17 13.14 -15.79
C ALA A 397 -33.44 13.44 -16.60
N GLU A 398 -34.60 13.04 -16.09
CA GLU A 398 -35.92 13.36 -16.63
C GLU A 398 -36.79 14.05 -15.59
N GLY A 399 -37.65 14.96 -16.06
CA GLY A 399 -38.67 15.59 -15.21
C GLY A 399 -39.86 14.66 -15.02
N LYS A 400 -40.35 14.53 -13.77
CA LYS A 400 -41.54 13.77 -13.41
C LYS A 400 -42.37 14.49 -12.37
N ASN A 401 -43.70 14.47 -12.53
CA ASN A 401 -44.60 14.94 -11.48
C ASN A 401 -44.83 13.82 -10.48
N ASN A 402 -44.54 14.09 -9.20
CA ASN A 402 -44.74 13.16 -8.09
C ASN A 402 -45.95 13.62 -7.29
N GLN A 403 -46.90 12.71 -7.05
CA GLN A 403 -48.06 12.97 -6.20
C GLN A 403 -47.62 12.92 -4.72
N THR A 404 -47.83 14.01 -4.00
CA THR A 404 -47.57 14.08 -2.57
C THR A 404 -48.88 14.36 -1.80
N PRO A 405 -48.96 14.12 -0.50
CA PRO A 405 -50.14 14.48 0.31
C PRO A 405 -50.53 15.97 0.24
N PHE A 406 -49.63 16.84 -0.24
CA PHE A 406 -49.79 18.30 -0.33
C PHE A 406 -49.96 18.79 -1.77
N GLY A 407 -50.13 17.88 -2.76
CA GLY A 407 -50.32 18.20 -4.18
C GLY A 407 -49.24 17.57 -5.10
N GLU A 408 -49.28 18.00 -6.38
CA GLU A 408 -48.26 17.58 -7.35
C GLU A 408 -46.96 18.35 -7.15
N GLU A 409 -45.84 17.63 -7.19
CA GLU A 409 -44.52 18.18 -7.07
C GLU A 409 -43.63 17.73 -8.22
N ALA A 410 -43.03 18.70 -8.91
CA ALA A 410 -42.07 18.39 -9.98
C ALA A 410 -40.72 17.93 -9.37
N ILE A 411 -40.29 16.76 -9.74
CA ILE A 411 -38.97 16.19 -9.37
C ILE A 411 -38.18 15.85 -10.61
N GLN A 412 -36.85 15.76 -10.51
CA GLN A 412 -35.95 15.28 -11.55
C GLN A 412 -35.42 13.92 -11.14
N ILE A 413 -35.66 12.90 -11.97
CA ILE A 413 -35.16 11.55 -11.73
C ILE A 413 -33.85 11.37 -12.48
N ILE A 414 -32.78 11.17 -11.72
CA ILE A 414 -31.45 10.87 -12.26
C ILE A 414 -31.38 9.40 -12.67
N HIS A 415 -31.05 9.16 -13.93
CA HIS A 415 -30.85 7.82 -14.51
C HIS A 415 -29.39 7.49 -14.64
N LYS A 416 -28.52 8.49 -14.90
CA LYS A 416 -27.11 8.28 -15.13
C LYS A 416 -26.25 9.43 -14.62
N VAL A 417 -25.11 9.07 -14.02
CA VAL A 417 -24.05 10.00 -13.60
C VAL A 417 -22.71 9.45 -14.06
N ASN A 418 -22.03 10.18 -14.93
CA ASN A 418 -20.70 9.84 -15.43
C ASN A 418 -19.68 10.86 -14.94
N VAL A 419 -18.51 10.38 -14.56
CA VAL A 419 -17.32 11.20 -14.31
C VAL A 419 -16.29 10.81 -15.35
N GLU A 420 -15.93 11.74 -16.21
CA GLU A 420 -15.15 11.45 -17.43
C GLU A 420 -15.79 10.31 -18.21
N ASN A 421 -15.40 9.19 -18.40
CA ASN A 421 -16.10 8.09 -19.11
C ASN A 421 -16.57 6.97 -18.14
N LYS A 422 -16.52 7.19 -16.83
CA LYS A 422 -16.84 6.19 -15.82
C LYS A 422 -18.24 6.40 -15.24
N ASP A 423 -19.10 5.40 -15.38
CA ASP A 423 -20.44 5.40 -14.78
C ASP A 423 -20.33 5.17 -13.26
N ILE A 424 -20.78 6.15 -12.48
CA ILE A 424 -20.79 6.11 -11.02
C ILE A 424 -22.22 6.07 -10.44
N THR A 425 -23.23 5.94 -11.25
CA THR A 425 -24.64 6.13 -10.89
C THR A 425 -25.05 5.33 -9.67
N LYS A 426 -24.84 4.01 -9.68
CA LYS A 426 -25.24 3.11 -8.58
C LYS A 426 -24.50 3.43 -7.28
N ALA A 427 -23.20 3.68 -7.35
CA ALA A 427 -22.39 4.02 -6.17
C ALA A 427 -22.74 5.40 -5.61
N PHE A 428 -22.96 6.38 -6.47
CA PHE A 428 -23.28 7.75 -6.07
C PHE A 428 -24.70 7.86 -5.50
N SER A 429 -25.69 7.14 -6.06
CA SER A 429 -27.07 7.18 -5.58
C SER A 429 -27.22 6.81 -4.09
N ARG A 430 -26.31 5.98 -3.57
CA ARG A 430 -26.24 5.59 -2.15
C ARG A 430 -25.74 6.73 -1.22
N SER A 431 -25.05 7.71 -1.79
CA SER A 431 -24.41 8.81 -1.06
C SER A 431 -25.20 10.12 -1.12
N CYS A 432 -26.23 10.19 -1.96
CA CYS A 432 -26.94 11.42 -2.25
C CYS A 432 -28.38 11.39 -1.69
N THR A 433 -28.76 12.46 -0.98
CA THR A 433 -30.08 12.52 -0.33
C THR A 433 -31.16 13.00 -1.31
N TYR A 434 -32.36 12.41 -1.23
CA TYR A 434 -33.53 12.85 -1.99
C TYR A 434 -33.92 14.33 -1.74
N GLY A 435 -34.37 15.01 -2.78
CA GLY A 435 -34.94 16.36 -2.69
C GLY A 435 -33.92 17.48 -2.64
N ILE A 436 -32.65 17.24 -2.91
CA ILE A 436 -31.65 18.30 -2.98
C ILE A 436 -31.61 18.96 -4.36
N ASN A 437 -31.17 20.20 -4.40
CA ASN A 437 -30.97 20.99 -5.63
C ASN A 437 -29.56 20.74 -6.23
N GLU A 438 -29.28 21.40 -7.37
CA GLU A 438 -27.98 21.27 -8.06
C GLU A 438 -26.78 21.56 -7.13
N LEU A 439 -26.88 22.56 -6.26
CA LEU A 439 -25.82 22.89 -5.30
C LEU A 439 -25.60 21.75 -4.30
N GLY A 440 -26.67 21.11 -3.84
CA GLY A 440 -26.62 19.94 -2.99
C GLY A 440 -26.03 18.72 -3.72
N VAL A 441 -26.40 18.51 -5.00
CA VAL A 441 -25.80 17.48 -5.85
C VAL A 441 -24.29 17.71 -5.98
N LYS A 442 -23.87 18.95 -6.22
CA LYS A 442 -22.47 19.34 -6.34
C LYS A 442 -21.69 19.06 -5.03
N SER A 443 -22.31 19.33 -3.88
CA SER A 443 -21.74 19.01 -2.58
C SER A 443 -21.61 17.50 -2.35
N CYS A 444 -22.64 16.72 -2.72
CA CYS A 444 -22.60 15.26 -2.63
C CYS A 444 -21.51 14.67 -3.54
N LEU A 445 -21.36 15.19 -4.76
CA LEU A 445 -20.31 14.78 -5.70
C LEU A 445 -18.93 15.11 -5.16
N SER A 446 -18.73 16.30 -4.60
CA SER A 446 -17.49 16.70 -3.94
C SER A 446 -17.08 15.68 -2.86
N ASN A 447 -18.02 15.33 -1.98
CA ASN A 447 -17.78 14.34 -0.94
C ASN A 447 -17.52 12.94 -1.51
N PHE A 448 -18.29 12.50 -2.50
CA PHE A 448 -18.15 11.19 -3.10
C PHE A 448 -16.78 11.02 -3.80
N LEU A 449 -16.39 12.03 -4.58
CA LEU A 449 -15.12 12.03 -5.33
C LEU A 449 -13.91 12.39 -4.45
N THR A 450 -14.13 12.93 -3.25
CA THR A 450 -13.12 13.56 -2.40
C THR A 450 -12.35 14.63 -3.19
N ALA A 451 -13.09 15.50 -3.87
CA ALA A 451 -12.57 16.55 -4.74
C ALA A 451 -13.14 17.91 -4.37
N PRO A 452 -12.35 19.01 -4.51
CA PRO A 452 -12.84 20.35 -4.20
C PRO A 452 -14.09 20.71 -4.99
N GLN A 453 -15.07 21.29 -4.31
CA GLN A 453 -16.35 21.66 -4.91
C GLN A 453 -16.21 22.68 -6.05
N ASP A 454 -15.20 23.53 -6.00
CA ASP A 454 -14.92 24.52 -7.04
C ASP A 454 -14.41 23.94 -8.36
N LEU A 455 -13.92 22.70 -8.36
CA LEU A 455 -13.50 21.99 -9.57
C LEU A 455 -14.62 21.23 -10.27
N ILE A 456 -15.73 20.95 -9.58
CA ILE A 456 -16.82 20.14 -10.12
C ILE A 456 -17.66 20.99 -11.08
N GLN A 457 -17.77 20.55 -12.34
CA GLN A 457 -18.65 21.13 -13.36
C GLN A 457 -19.71 20.09 -13.72
N ILE A 458 -20.99 20.46 -13.46
CA ILE A 458 -22.13 19.59 -13.77
C ILE A 458 -22.70 19.97 -15.13
N HIS A 459 -22.77 19.00 -16.01
CA HIS A 459 -23.46 19.08 -17.30
C HIS A 459 -24.72 18.22 -17.21
N SER A 460 -25.88 18.84 -17.19
CA SER A 460 -27.16 18.15 -17.13
C SER A 460 -28.06 18.56 -18.30
N ASN A 461 -28.80 17.60 -18.84
CA ASN A 461 -29.77 17.84 -19.90
C ASN A 461 -31.00 18.64 -19.43
N ILE A 462 -31.25 18.74 -18.12
CA ILE A 462 -32.31 19.54 -17.50
C ILE A 462 -31.80 20.22 -16.21
N SER A 463 -32.46 21.28 -15.79
CA SER A 463 -32.13 21.96 -14.52
C SER A 463 -32.44 21.06 -13.32
N LEU A 464 -31.49 20.90 -12.41
CA LEU A 464 -31.59 20.06 -11.22
C LEU A 464 -32.08 20.90 -10.01
N GLN A 465 -33.37 20.86 -9.74
CA GLN A 465 -34.01 21.63 -8.64
C GLN A 465 -34.39 20.75 -7.44
N LYS A 466 -34.94 19.56 -7.73
CA LYS A 466 -35.35 18.59 -6.72
C LYS A 466 -35.17 17.19 -7.26
N ILE A 467 -34.11 16.53 -6.84
CA ILE A 467 -33.69 15.28 -7.42
C ILE A 467 -34.20 14.06 -6.68
N ALA A 468 -34.33 12.95 -7.42
CA ALA A 468 -34.41 11.58 -6.94
C ALA A 468 -33.62 10.68 -7.86
N PHE A 469 -33.33 9.46 -7.45
CA PHE A 469 -32.72 8.43 -8.30
C PHE A 469 -33.77 7.44 -8.78
N ALA A 470 -33.56 6.88 -9.96
CA ALA A 470 -34.43 5.87 -10.52
C ALA A 470 -34.51 4.63 -9.61
N LYS A 471 -35.72 4.11 -9.41
CA LYS A 471 -35.95 2.96 -8.48
C LYS A 471 -35.23 1.68 -8.90
N GLU A 472 -35.03 1.50 -10.19
CA GLU A 472 -34.33 0.36 -10.79
C GLU A 472 -32.89 0.24 -10.29
N LEU A 473 -32.28 1.34 -9.86
CA LEU A 473 -30.92 1.36 -9.30
C LEU A 473 -30.81 0.63 -7.94
N PHE A 474 -31.95 0.38 -7.28
CA PHE A 474 -32.02 -0.25 -5.95
C PHE A 474 -32.67 -1.63 -5.98
N ALA A 475 -33.11 -2.11 -7.15
CA ALA A 475 -33.93 -3.34 -7.26
C ALA A 475 -33.17 -4.65 -6.94
N GLU A 476 -31.85 -4.60 -6.94
CA GLU A 476 -31.00 -5.77 -6.66
C GLU A 476 -30.65 -5.95 -5.16
N ASP A 477 -31.01 -5.01 -4.30
CA ASP A 477 -30.66 -5.01 -2.87
C ASP A 477 -31.84 -5.45 -1.97
N LEU A 478 -32.94 -5.98 -2.54
CA LEU A 478 -34.04 -6.59 -1.78
C LEU A 478 -33.83 -8.12 -1.69
N PRO A 479 -33.85 -8.69 -0.46
CA PRO A 479 -33.63 -10.12 -0.23
C PRO A 479 -34.71 -11.01 -0.85
#